data_70328b3f519916fa9b8debffb081f700
#
_entry.id   70328b3f519916fa9b8debffb081f700
#
_cell.length_a   1.000
_cell.length_b   1.000
_cell.length_c   1.000
_cell.angle_alpha   90.00
_cell.angle_beta   90.00
_cell.angle_gamma   90.00
#
_symmetry.space_group_name_H-M   'P 1'
#
loop_
_entity.id
_entity.type
_entity.pdbx_description
1 polymer ?
#
loop_
_entity_poly.entity_id
_entity_poly.type
_entity_poly.pdbx_seq_one_letter_code
_entity_poly.pdbx_strand_id
1 'polypeptide(L)'
;AAFTTPNRIVRECPIGEGEDEEENTYLSQNFCVGNSLDPKLYIAFQILDYALCSAPGAPLKQALVDCGVGKDVYSIYENGIRQPYFSVVAKDTSVEKEQEFLQVTEEVLKKLVKDGFDEKALFAGINYYEFKYREADFGSYPKGLMYGLQVLDSWLYDDRLPFIHIEANE
;
A
#
# COMPACT_ATOMS: atom_id res chain seq x y z
N ALA A 1 -14.97 -14.75 -7.02
CA ALA A 1 -15.55 -14.99 -5.68
C ALA A 1 -14.61 -14.39 -4.64
N ALA A 2 -15.14 -13.71 -3.63
CA ALA A 2 -14.33 -13.21 -2.53
C ALA A 2 -13.80 -14.37 -1.68
N PHE A 3 -12.59 -14.23 -1.17
CA PHE A 3 -12.06 -15.18 -0.20
C PHE A 3 -12.82 -15.01 1.11
N THR A 4 -13.22 -16.12 1.72
CA THR A 4 -13.94 -16.15 3.00
C THR A 4 -13.01 -16.38 4.18
N THR A 5 -11.79 -16.81 3.93
CA THR A 5 -10.75 -17.07 4.92
C THR A 5 -9.40 -16.58 4.37
N PRO A 6 -8.46 -16.22 5.27
CA PRO A 6 -7.09 -15.92 4.85
C PRO A 6 -6.49 -17.08 4.06
N ASN A 7 -5.77 -16.79 3.00
CA ASN A 7 -5.11 -17.79 2.17
C ASN A 7 -3.59 -17.57 2.21
N ARG A 8 -2.86 -18.57 2.66
CA ARG A 8 -1.40 -18.55 2.68
C ARG A 8 -0.86 -19.12 1.37
N ILE A 9 -0.08 -18.33 0.65
CA ILE A 9 0.53 -18.72 -0.62
C ILE A 9 2.05 -18.59 -0.48
N VAL A 10 2.76 -19.63 -0.88
CA VAL A 10 4.22 -19.64 -0.97
C VAL A 10 4.63 -19.67 -2.43
N ARG A 11 5.62 -18.86 -2.78
CA ARG A 11 6.24 -18.84 -4.11
C ARG A 11 7.75 -18.80 -3.94
N GLU A 12 8.41 -19.58 -4.78
CA GLU A 12 9.87 -19.50 -4.90
C GLU A 12 10.24 -18.47 -5.94
N CYS A 13 11.28 -17.69 -5.67
CA CYS A 13 11.87 -16.75 -6.60
C CYS A 13 13.37 -17.03 -6.75
N PRO A 14 13.95 -16.86 -7.95
CA PRO A 14 15.38 -17.00 -8.12
C PRO A 14 16.11 -15.87 -7.38
N ILE A 15 17.23 -16.22 -6.76
CA ILE A 15 18.18 -15.29 -6.14
C ILE A 15 19.50 -15.29 -6.91
N GLY A 16 20.35 -14.32 -6.69
CA GLY A 16 21.66 -14.22 -7.28
C GLY A 16 22.61 -15.35 -6.81
N GLU A 17 23.58 -15.71 -7.65
CA GLU A 17 24.60 -16.69 -7.27
C GLU A 17 25.43 -16.17 -6.10
N GLY A 18 25.45 -16.92 -5.00
CA GLY A 18 26.17 -16.56 -3.77
C GLY A 18 25.39 -15.68 -2.77
N GLU A 19 24.13 -15.39 -3.07
CA GLU A 19 23.22 -14.76 -2.11
C GLU A 19 22.68 -15.77 -1.10
N ASP A 20 22.40 -15.31 0.12
CA ASP A 20 21.84 -16.14 1.18
C ASP A 20 20.32 -16.24 1.02
N GLU A 21 19.81 -17.46 0.93
CA GLU A 21 18.37 -17.73 0.80
C GLU A 21 17.57 -17.22 2.00
N GLU A 22 18.16 -17.31 3.22
CA GLU A 22 17.49 -16.90 4.45
C GLU A 22 17.30 -15.38 4.52
N GLU A 23 18.14 -14.59 3.86
CA GLU A 23 18.07 -13.12 3.84
C GLU A 23 17.38 -12.54 2.61
N ASN A 24 16.94 -13.37 1.65
CA ASN A 24 16.30 -12.96 0.40
C ASN A 24 14.80 -13.32 0.32
N THR A 25 14.18 -13.51 1.47
CA THR A 25 12.74 -13.77 1.57
C THR A 25 11.95 -12.46 1.58
N TYR A 26 10.76 -12.50 0.97
CA TYR A 26 9.75 -11.46 1.04
C TYR A 26 8.54 -12.00 1.80
N LEU A 27 8.09 -11.28 2.82
CA LEU A 27 6.82 -11.54 3.50
C LEU A 27 5.82 -10.47 3.09
N SER A 28 4.62 -10.88 2.70
CA SER A 28 3.57 -9.96 2.27
C SER A 28 2.23 -10.33 2.89
N GLN A 29 1.58 -9.35 3.50
CA GLN A 29 0.20 -9.47 3.96
C GLN A 29 -0.69 -8.57 3.11
N ASN A 30 -1.70 -9.15 2.48
CA ASN A 30 -2.52 -8.50 1.47
C ASN A 30 -3.98 -8.44 1.93
N PHE A 31 -4.59 -7.26 1.82
CA PHE A 31 -5.97 -6.99 2.23
C PHE A 31 -6.77 -6.49 1.03
N CYS A 32 -7.88 -7.15 0.69
CA CYS A 32 -8.84 -6.59 -0.25
C CYS A 32 -9.58 -5.43 0.40
N VAL A 33 -9.57 -4.26 -0.23
CA VAL A 33 -10.05 -3.02 0.38
C VAL A 33 -11.15 -2.36 -0.47
N GLY A 34 -12.35 -2.84 -0.33
CA GLY A 34 -13.52 -2.22 -0.97
C GLY A 34 -13.62 -2.41 -2.48
N ASN A 35 -13.95 -1.33 -3.19
CA ASN A 35 -14.17 -1.30 -4.63
C ASN A 35 -13.46 -0.06 -5.21
N SER A 36 -12.82 -0.20 -6.36
CA SER A 36 -12.14 0.90 -7.06
C SER A 36 -13.05 2.09 -7.41
N LEU A 37 -14.35 1.87 -7.50
CA LEU A 37 -15.32 2.93 -7.77
C LEU A 37 -15.79 3.71 -6.53
N ASP A 38 -15.21 3.45 -5.37
CA ASP A 38 -15.43 4.24 -4.16
C ASP A 38 -14.36 5.34 -4.06
N PRO A 39 -14.72 6.61 -4.37
CA PRO A 39 -13.75 7.70 -4.40
C PRO A 39 -13.16 8.03 -3.02
N LYS A 40 -13.93 7.79 -1.94
CA LYS A 40 -13.44 8.02 -0.58
C LYS A 40 -12.37 7.00 -0.19
N LEU A 41 -12.60 5.72 -0.48
CA LEU A 41 -11.61 4.68 -0.23
C LEU A 41 -10.38 4.86 -1.12
N TYR A 42 -10.56 5.27 -2.36
CA TYR A 42 -9.46 5.56 -3.28
C TYR A 42 -8.47 6.57 -2.70
N ILE A 43 -8.95 7.70 -2.19
CA ILE A 43 -8.08 8.72 -1.56
C ILE A 43 -7.60 8.27 -0.18
N ALA A 44 -8.48 7.71 0.65
CA ALA A 44 -8.12 7.31 2.02
C ALA A 44 -6.97 6.31 2.05
N PHE A 45 -6.97 5.30 1.17
CA PHE A 45 -5.90 4.32 1.14
C PHE A 45 -4.58 4.85 0.57
N GLN A 46 -4.60 5.84 -0.30
CA GLN A 46 -3.38 6.55 -0.71
C GLN A 46 -2.74 7.31 0.47
N ILE A 47 -3.57 8.02 1.25
CA ILE A 47 -3.10 8.74 2.45
C ILE A 47 -2.61 7.75 3.51
N LEU A 48 -3.32 6.63 3.70
CA LEU A 48 -2.92 5.57 4.63
C LEU A 48 -1.62 4.89 4.21
N ASP A 49 -1.41 4.64 2.93
CA ASP A 49 -0.16 4.12 2.39
C ASP A 49 1.02 5.01 2.80
N TYR A 50 0.88 6.31 2.61
CA TYR A 50 1.88 7.28 3.03
C TYR A 50 2.08 7.27 4.55
N ALA A 51 1.02 7.38 5.32
CA ALA A 51 1.07 7.54 6.77
C ALA A 51 1.56 6.27 7.50
N LEU A 52 1.30 5.07 6.95
CA LEU A 52 1.67 3.79 7.56
C LEU A 52 3.13 3.40 7.31
N CYS A 53 3.64 3.63 6.09
CA CYS A 53 4.91 3.07 5.66
C CYS A 53 5.85 4.07 4.98
N SER A 54 5.37 5.17 4.38
CA SER A 54 6.19 6.05 3.56
C SER A 54 6.66 7.32 4.27
N ALA A 55 5.88 7.84 5.22
CA ALA A 55 6.25 9.02 6.00
C ALA A 55 7.49 8.77 6.87
N PRO A 56 8.32 9.79 7.14
CA PRO A 56 9.38 9.68 8.12
C PRO A 56 8.83 9.26 9.49
N GLY A 57 9.36 8.18 10.06
CA GLY A 57 8.88 7.60 11.33
C GLY A 57 7.51 6.92 11.22
N ALA A 58 7.11 6.50 10.04
CA ALA A 58 5.85 5.80 9.80
C ALA A 58 5.72 4.58 10.73
N PRO A 59 4.61 4.46 11.48
CA PRO A 59 4.52 3.57 12.62
C PRO A 59 4.66 2.09 12.27
N LEU A 60 4.12 1.66 11.13
CA LEU A 60 4.17 0.25 10.74
C LEU A 60 5.56 -0.12 10.22
N LYS A 61 6.14 0.72 9.36
CA LYS A 61 7.52 0.53 8.88
C LYS A 61 8.49 0.49 10.06
N GLN A 62 8.40 1.47 10.95
CA GLN A 62 9.31 1.57 12.09
C GLN A 62 9.20 0.35 13.01
N ALA A 63 7.99 -0.07 13.37
CA ALA A 63 7.79 -1.22 14.25
C ALA A 63 8.38 -2.52 13.66
N LEU A 64 8.13 -2.78 12.38
CA LEU A 64 8.62 -3.99 11.71
C LEU A 64 10.15 -3.99 11.54
N VAL A 65 10.75 -2.84 11.24
CA VAL A 65 12.21 -2.70 11.14
C VAL A 65 12.87 -2.83 12.52
N ASP A 66 12.32 -2.19 13.56
CA ASP A 66 12.85 -2.25 14.92
C ASP A 66 12.81 -3.67 15.51
N CYS A 67 11.81 -4.47 15.15
CA CYS A 67 11.75 -5.89 15.51
C CYS A 67 12.68 -6.79 14.66
N GLY A 68 13.35 -6.23 13.66
CA GLY A 68 14.22 -7.00 12.77
C GLY A 68 13.48 -7.98 11.87
N VAL A 69 12.23 -7.68 11.54
CA VAL A 69 11.40 -8.52 10.65
C VAL A 69 11.89 -8.44 9.21
N GLY A 70 12.40 -7.29 8.76
CA GLY A 70 13.00 -7.13 7.44
C GLY A 70 13.97 -5.96 7.42
N LYS A 71 14.86 -5.95 6.44
CA LYS A 71 15.81 -4.84 6.23
C LYS A 71 15.12 -3.60 5.66
N ASP A 72 14.04 -3.82 4.89
CA ASP A 72 13.15 -2.76 4.42
C ASP A 72 11.69 -3.20 4.50
N VAL A 73 10.81 -2.24 4.76
CA VAL A 73 9.37 -2.43 4.84
C VAL A 73 8.69 -1.32 4.05
N TYR A 74 7.73 -1.69 3.23
CA TYR A 74 6.92 -0.76 2.45
C TYR A 74 5.49 -1.27 2.30
N SER A 75 4.60 -0.40 1.90
CA SER A 75 3.24 -0.74 1.53
C SER A 75 2.99 -0.48 0.05
N ILE A 76 1.97 -1.14 -0.48
CA ILE A 76 1.49 -0.95 -1.85
C ILE A 76 -0.02 -0.84 -1.79
N TYR A 77 -0.57 0.22 -2.35
CA TYR A 77 -1.98 0.31 -2.63
C TYR A 77 -2.22 0.18 -4.14
N GLU A 78 -2.70 -1.00 -4.55
CA GLU A 78 -3.07 -1.26 -5.95
C GLU A 78 -4.53 -0.90 -6.16
N ASN A 79 -4.77 0.20 -6.84
CA ASN A 79 -6.09 0.81 -7.04
C ASN A 79 -6.57 0.79 -8.50
N GLY A 80 -5.74 0.35 -9.44
CA GLY A 80 -6.07 0.23 -10.88
C GLY A 80 -6.93 -0.98 -11.24
N ILE A 81 -7.36 -1.78 -10.27
CA ILE A 81 -8.19 -2.97 -10.47
C ILE A 81 -9.52 -2.83 -9.74
N ARG A 82 -10.56 -3.56 -10.23
CA ARG A 82 -11.91 -3.47 -9.67
C ARG A 82 -11.99 -3.71 -8.17
N GLN A 83 -11.20 -4.63 -7.67
CA GLN A 83 -11.11 -4.97 -6.26
C GLN A 83 -9.72 -4.60 -5.76
N PRO A 84 -9.52 -3.35 -5.32
CA PRO A 84 -8.24 -2.86 -4.84
C PRO A 84 -7.72 -3.70 -3.69
N TYR A 85 -6.41 -3.76 -3.56
CA TYR A 85 -5.79 -4.36 -2.40
C TYR A 85 -4.70 -3.46 -1.82
N PHE A 86 -4.55 -3.58 -0.51
CA PHE A 86 -3.48 -2.96 0.25
C PHE A 86 -2.54 -4.05 0.74
N SER A 87 -1.26 -3.89 0.49
CA SER A 87 -0.21 -4.84 0.89
C SER A 87 0.78 -4.19 1.83
N VAL A 88 1.16 -4.93 2.86
CA VAL A 88 2.35 -4.64 3.67
C VAL A 88 3.41 -5.66 3.30
N VAL A 89 4.60 -5.20 2.96
CA VAL A 89 5.69 -6.05 2.49
C VAL A 89 6.93 -5.82 3.34
N ALA A 90 7.47 -6.89 3.91
CA ALA A 90 8.82 -6.91 4.48
C ALA A 90 9.77 -7.58 3.48
N LYS A 91 10.85 -6.89 3.17
CA LYS A 91 11.88 -7.31 2.22
C LYS A 91 13.17 -7.69 2.96
N ASP A 92 13.94 -8.60 2.36
CA ASP A 92 15.22 -9.06 2.89
C ASP A 92 15.05 -9.57 4.32
N THR A 93 14.18 -10.55 4.47
CA THR A 93 13.77 -11.22 5.71
C THR A 93 13.94 -12.75 5.59
N SER A 94 13.48 -13.50 6.59
CA SER A 94 13.45 -14.96 6.57
C SER A 94 12.05 -15.51 6.80
N VAL A 95 11.83 -16.78 6.44
CA VAL A 95 10.54 -17.47 6.60
C VAL A 95 10.16 -17.60 8.09
N GLU A 96 11.14 -17.77 8.96
CA GLU A 96 10.92 -17.86 10.42
C GLU A 96 10.30 -16.59 11.00
N LYS A 97 10.49 -15.45 10.36
CA LYS A 97 9.91 -14.16 10.76
C LYS A 97 8.42 -13.99 10.39
N GLU A 98 7.80 -14.94 9.70
CA GLU A 98 6.40 -14.83 9.24
C GLU A 98 5.45 -14.55 10.40
N GLN A 99 5.54 -15.29 11.52
CA GLN A 99 4.63 -15.11 12.65
C GLN A 99 4.83 -13.75 13.33
N GLU A 100 6.08 -13.33 13.50
CA GLU A 100 6.41 -12.02 14.07
C GLU A 100 5.91 -10.89 13.16
N PHE A 101 6.08 -11.02 11.84
CA PHE A 101 5.55 -10.08 10.85
C PHE A 101 4.04 -9.88 10.97
N LEU A 102 3.30 -10.99 11.02
CA LEU A 102 1.83 -10.94 11.14
C LEU A 102 1.38 -10.35 12.47
N GLN A 103 2.03 -10.74 13.57
CA GLN A 103 1.69 -10.27 14.92
C GLN A 103 1.98 -8.77 15.06
N VAL A 104 3.16 -8.30 14.70
CA VAL A 104 3.54 -6.88 14.80
C VAL A 104 2.63 -6.01 13.91
N THR A 105 2.34 -6.46 12.68
CA THR A 105 1.41 -5.77 11.80
C THR A 105 0.03 -5.62 12.45
N GLU A 106 -0.52 -6.69 13.00
CA GLU A 106 -1.84 -6.67 13.65
C GLU A 106 -1.86 -5.78 14.89
N GLU A 107 -0.83 -5.85 15.73
CA GLU A 107 -0.71 -5.04 16.96
C GLU A 107 -0.63 -3.53 16.63
N VAL A 108 0.19 -3.15 15.64
CA VAL A 108 0.31 -1.75 15.21
C VAL A 108 -1.00 -1.24 14.64
N LEU A 109 -1.67 -2.01 13.77
CA LEU A 109 -2.95 -1.61 13.19
C LEU A 109 -4.03 -1.49 14.27
N LYS A 110 -4.12 -2.42 15.22
CA LYS A 110 -5.05 -2.33 16.36
C LYS A 110 -4.78 -1.11 17.24
N LYS A 111 -3.51 -0.81 17.48
CA LYS A 111 -3.11 0.38 18.24
C LYS A 111 -3.55 1.66 17.52
N LEU A 112 -3.31 1.75 16.21
CA LEU A 112 -3.71 2.92 15.42
C LEU A 112 -5.23 3.10 15.35
N VAL A 113 -5.99 2.00 15.29
CA VAL A 113 -7.47 2.06 15.38
C VAL A 113 -7.94 2.59 16.73
N LYS A 114 -7.26 2.23 17.81
CA LYS A 114 -7.63 2.64 19.18
C LYS A 114 -7.19 4.07 19.50
N ASP A 115 -5.96 4.40 19.19
CA ASP A 115 -5.28 5.63 19.64
C ASP A 115 -5.35 6.75 18.59
N GLY A 116 -5.69 6.42 17.34
CA GLY A 116 -5.63 7.31 16.19
C GLY A 116 -4.23 7.42 15.57
N PHE A 117 -4.17 8.09 14.44
CA PHE A 117 -2.91 8.48 13.80
C PHE A 117 -2.38 9.80 14.38
N ASP A 118 -1.09 10.02 14.25
CA ASP A 118 -0.52 11.36 14.41
C ASP A 118 -1.14 12.30 13.35
N GLU A 119 -1.83 13.33 13.80
CA GLU A 119 -2.48 14.30 12.92
C GLU A 119 -1.49 14.96 11.94
N LYS A 120 -0.25 15.22 12.38
CA LYS A 120 0.77 15.82 11.53
C LYS A 120 1.18 14.89 10.39
N ALA A 121 1.28 13.60 10.66
CA ALA A 121 1.57 12.59 9.62
C ALA A 121 0.43 12.48 8.60
N LEU A 122 -0.82 12.51 9.06
CA LEU A 122 -1.99 12.53 8.18
C LEU A 122 -2.02 13.80 7.30
N PHE A 123 -1.85 14.98 7.91
CA PHE A 123 -1.79 16.23 7.15
C PHE A 123 -0.63 16.28 6.16
N ALA A 124 0.51 15.69 6.50
CA ALA A 124 1.63 15.58 5.57
C ALA A 124 1.27 14.70 4.37
N GLY A 125 0.57 13.59 4.59
CA GLY A 125 0.05 12.73 3.52
C GLY A 125 -0.97 13.44 2.63
N ILE A 126 -1.92 14.14 3.23
CA ILE A 126 -2.91 14.95 2.49
C ILE A 126 -2.21 15.98 1.62
N ASN A 127 -1.31 16.78 2.21
CA ASN A 127 -0.57 17.81 1.48
C ASN A 127 0.30 17.23 0.36
N TYR A 128 0.92 16.04 0.59
CA TYR A 128 1.71 15.36 -0.42
C TYR A 128 0.87 15.00 -1.65
N TYR A 129 -0.30 14.40 -1.44
CA TYR A 129 -1.18 14.00 -2.54
C TYR A 129 -1.86 15.21 -3.19
N GLU A 130 -2.29 16.21 -2.42
CA GLU A 130 -2.83 17.47 -2.95
C GLU A 130 -1.82 18.14 -3.87
N PHE A 131 -0.56 18.28 -3.44
CA PHE A 131 0.51 18.84 -4.27
C PHE A 131 0.74 18.00 -5.53
N LYS A 132 0.88 16.68 -5.36
CA LYS A 132 1.11 15.74 -6.47
C LYS A 132 0.05 15.87 -7.57
N TYR A 133 -1.22 15.97 -7.19
CA TYR A 133 -2.32 16.04 -8.16
C TYR A 133 -2.49 17.44 -8.74
N ARG A 134 -2.35 18.50 -7.94
CA ARG A 134 -2.43 19.89 -8.45
C ARG A 134 -1.32 20.23 -9.44
N GLU A 135 -0.10 19.83 -9.15
CA GLU A 135 1.05 20.06 -10.01
C GLU A 135 1.13 19.03 -11.16
N ALA A 136 0.33 17.97 -11.10
CA ALA A 136 0.42 16.81 -11.98
C ALA A 136 1.87 16.30 -12.04
N ASP A 137 2.48 16.15 -10.85
CA ASP A 137 3.85 15.66 -10.71
C ASP A 137 3.88 14.14 -10.82
N PHE A 138 4.09 13.67 -12.03
CA PHE A 138 4.22 12.26 -12.35
C PHE A 138 5.67 11.90 -12.73
N GLY A 139 6.62 12.72 -12.31
CA GLY A 139 8.04 12.54 -12.61
C GLY A 139 8.31 12.63 -14.11
N SER A 140 8.94 11.61 -14.69
CA SER A 140 9.28 11.55 -16.11
C SER A 140 8.14 11.11 -17.04
N TYR A 141 7.00 10.71 -16.49
CA TYR A 141 5.88 10.23 -17.30
C TYR A 141 5.05 11.38 -17.88
N PRO A 142 4.60 11.28 -19.14
CA PRO A 142 3.72 12.28 -19.75
C PRO A 142 2.41 12.44 -18.97
N LYS A 143 2.04 13.68 -18.62
CA LYS A 143 0.82 13.98 -17.85
C LYS A 143 -0.43 13.35 -18.46
N GLY A 144 -0.59 13.48 -19.79
CA GLY A 144 -1.75 12.90 -20.50
C GLY A 144 -1.83 11.37 -20.41
N LEU A 145 -0.69 10.68 -20.38
CA LEU A 145 -0.65 9.24 -20.17
C LEU A 145 -1.17 8.88 -18.76
N MET A 146 -0.68 9.56 -17.74
CA MET A 146 -1.06 9.27 -16.35
C MET A 146 -2.53 9.55 -16.08
N TYR A 147 -3.06 10.67 -16.56
CA TYR A 147 -4.49 10.94 -16.49
C TYR A 147 -5.32 9.94 -17.31
N GLY A 148 -4.82 9.56 -18.50
CA GLY A 148 -5.47 8.53 -19.32
C GLY A 148 -5.56 7.18 -18.61
N LEU A 149 -4.52 6.76 -17.90
CA LEU A 149 -4.54 5.53 -17.09
C LEU A 149 -5.53 5.64 -15.93
N GLN A 150 -5.56 6.77 -15.21
CA GLN A 150 -6.55 6.99 -14.13
C GLN A 150 -7.99 6.94 -14.64
N VAL A 151 -8.26 7.48 -15.82
CA VAL A 151 -9.58 7.37 -16.45
C VAL A 151 -9.91 5.91 -16.78
N LEU A 152 -8.95 5.16 -17.31
CA LEU A 152 -9.15 3.75 -17.64
C LEU A 152 -9.39 2.88 -16.40
N ASP A 153 -8.75 3.17 -15.28
CA ASP A 153 -8.87 2.43 -14.02
C ASP A 153 -10.30 2.41 -13.46
N SER A 154 -11.14 3.39 -13.82
CA SER A 154 -12.55 3.43 -13.45
C SER A 154 -13.46 3.08 -14.64
N TRP A 155 -13.18 3.59 -15.82
CA TRP A 155 -13.99 3.41 -17.01
C TRP A 155 -14.16 1.93 -17.43
N LEU A 156 -13.14 1.11 -17.22
CA LEU A 156 -13.20 -0.33 -17.46
C LEU A 156 -14.26 -1.05 -16.61
N TYR A 157 -14.70 -0.46 -15.51
CA TYR A 157 -15.63 -1.07 -14.55
C TYR A 157 -17.01 -0.43 -14.52
N ASP A 158 -17.13 0.84 -14.90
CA ASP A 158 -18.40 1.54 -15.08
C ASP A 158 -18.25 2.66 -16.13
N ASP A 159 -18.96 2.54 -17.24
CA ASP A 159 -18.92 3.48 -18.36
C ASP A 159 -19.48 4.87 -18.03
N ARG A 160 -20.20 4.99 -16.92
CA ARG A 160 -20.79 6.26 -16.45
C ARG A 160 -19.83 7.04 -15.54
N LEU A 161 -18.74 6.43 -15.08
CA LEU A 161 -17.83 6.97 -14.07
C LEU A 161 -16.37 7.06 -14.56
N PRO A 162 -16.10 7.56 -15.79
CA PRO A 162 -14.73 7.55 -16.31
C PRO A 162 -13.78 8.50 -15.57
N PHE A 163 -14.30 9.51 -14.87
CA PHE A 163 -13.51 10.54 -14.20
C PHE A 163 -13.51 10.47 -12.67
N ILE A 164 -14.16 9.44 -12.09
CA ILE A 164 -14.36 9.36 -10.64
C ILE A 164 -13.05 9.44 -9.82
N HIS A 165 -11.95 8.89 -10.35
CA HIS A 165 -10.64 8.95 -9.68
C HIS A 165 -9.99 10.33 -9.80
N ILE A 166 -10.25 11.06 -10.90
CA ILE A 166 -9.76 12.43 -11.06
C ILE A 166 -10.56 13.36 -10.16
N GLU A 167 -11.88 13.25 -10.18
CA GLU A 167 -12.79 14.04 -9.34
C GLU A 167 -12.57 13.80 -7.83
N ALA A 168 -12.14 12.59 -7.45
CA ALA A 168 -11.82 12.28 -6.07
C ALA A 168 -10.60 13.05 -5.53
N ASN A 169 -9.74 13.56 -6.42
CA ASN A 169 -8.54 14.31 -6.05
C ASN A 169 -8.78 15.84 -5.92
N GLU A 170 -9.97 16.33 -6.29
CA GLU A 170 -10.38 17.73 -6.18
C GLU A 170 -11.04 18.01 -4.81
#